data_7a365a8f01176b6b34e3f45aa91f9cea
#
_entry.id   7a365a8f01176b6b34e3f45aa91f9cea
#
_cell.length_a   1.000
_cell.length_b   1.000
_cell.length_c   1.000
_cell.angle_alpha   90.00
_cell.angle_beta   90.00
_cell.angle_gamma   90.00
#
_symmetry.space_group_name_H-M   'P 1'
#
loop_
_entity.id
_entity.type
_entity.pdbx_description
1 polymer ?
#
loop_
_entity_poly.entity_id
_entity_poly.type
_entity_poly.pdbx_seq_one_letter_code
_entity_poly.pdbx_strand_id
1 'polypeptide(L)'
;KLYPGLQLGFSWVNGDTTHNLIEEDGNMNLLEADIKYRWNWFDMNASIVNTSVDNTLELNRFCASQACSGGIAENNFGYNVQAGVHLPQLLGWKTSHDIIPHFMFERVRTQDKLNGETAPDYSKNRNAVYTFGVAYLPIPEVSLKVDHTVTNTEDGKTADQFNMAIAYMY
;
A
#
# COMPACT_ATOMS: atom_id res chain seq x y z
N LYS A 1 14.69 -6.20 -24.77
CA LYS A 1 13.72 -5.10 -24.87
C LYS A 1 12.59 -5.44 -23.93
N LEU A 2 12.38 -4.65 -22.87
CA LEU A 2 11.16 -4.68 -22.07
C LEU A 2 9.96 -4.39 -22.98
N TYR A 3 8.84 -5.05 -22.72
CA TYR A 3 7.61 -4.81 -23.47
C TYR A 3 7.21 -3.32 -23.37
N PRO A 4 6.75 -2.69 -24.46
CA PRO A 4 6.25 -1.32 -24.40
C PRO A 4 5.18 -1.19 -23.31
N GLY A 5 5.31 -0.18 -22.45
CA GLY A 5 4.38 0.07 -21.34
C GLY A 5 4.64 -0.70 -20.04
N LEU A 6 5.65 -1.57 -19.99
CA LEU A 6 6.06 -2.25 -18.76
C LEU A 6 7.18 -1.47 -18.05
N GLN A 7 6.98 -1.19 -16.76
CA GLN A 7 7.97 -0.63 -15.85
C GLN A 7 8.11 -1.57 -14.66
N LEU A 8 9.34 -1.80 -14.22
CA LEU A 8 9.67 -2.56 -13.01
C LEU A 8 10.49 -1.67 -12.10
N GLY A 9 10.15 -1.64 -10.82
CA GLY A 9 10.88 -0.94 -9.78
C GLY A 9 11.34 -1.90 -8.70
N PHE A 10 12.46 -1.57 -8.09
CA PHE A 10 12.99 -2.24 -6.91
C PHE A 10 13.67 -1.21 -6.05
N SER A 11 13.37 -1.20 -4.76
CA SER A 11 14.05 -0.37 -3.78
C SER A 11 14.47 -1.18 -2.56
N TRP A 12 15.59 -0.79 -2.01
CA TRP A 12 16.11 -1.32 -0.75
C TRP A 12 16.61 -0.17 0.10
N VAL A 13 16.13 -0.13 1.34
CA VAL A 13 16.56 0.84 2.33
C VAL A 13 17.07 0.07 3.55
N ASN A 14 18.25 0.45 4.03
CA ASN A 14 18.81 -0.02 5.28
C ASN A 14 19.15 1.20 6.14
N GLY A 15 18.83 1.15 7.42
CA GLY A 15 19.10 2.25 8.33
C GLY A 15 19.10 1.83 9.79
N ASP A 16 19.81 2.60 10.61
CA ASP A 16 19.79 2.45 12.06
C ASP A 16 18.49 3.08 12.61
N THR A 17 17.76 2.33 13.43
CA THR A 17 16.52 2.77 14.08
C THR A 17 16.70 3.18 15.53
N THR A 18 17.86 2.94 16.12
CA THR A 18 18.08 3.13 17.55
C THR A 18 18.60 4.53 17.88
N HIS A 19 19.28 5.19 16.96
CA HIS A 19 19.93 6.51 17.17
C HIS A 19 20.73 6.58 18.49
N ASN A 20 21.35 5.47 18.91
CA ASN A 20 22.05 5.33 20.19
C ASN A 20 21.13 5.50 21.43
N LEU A 21 19.83 5.28 21.30
CA LEU A 21 18.87 5.35 22.41
C LEU A 21 18.88 4.10 23.29
N ILE A 22 19.38 2.99 22.75
CA ILE A 22 19.60 1.73 23.47
C ILE A 22 21.03 1.26 23.24
N GLU A 23 21.55 0.39 24.12
CA GLU A 23 22.91 -0.14 24.03
C GLU A 23 23.14 -1.06 22.83
N GLU A 24 22.07 -1.62 22.28
CA GLU A 24 22.12 -2.51 21.12
C GLU A 24 21.77 -1.78 19.82
N ASP A 25 22.54 -2.05 18.75
CA ASP A 25 22.25 -1.53 17.42
C ASP A 25 20.99 -2.18 16.87
N GLY A 26 20.04 -1.36 16.42
CA GLY A 26 18.85 -1.80 15.71
C GLY A 26 18.89 -1.39 14.25
N ASN A 27 18.77 -2.35 13.34
CA ASN A 27 18.69 -2.08 11.93
C ASN A 27 17.28 -2.25 11.42
N MET A 28 16.86 -1.34 10.54
CA MET A 28 15.67 -1.49 9.72
C MET A 28 16.08 -1.81 8.29
N ASN A 29 15.51 -2.88 7.75
CA ASN A 29 15.60 -3.22 6.33
C ASN A 29 14.22 -3.11 5.70
N LEU A 30 14.11 -2.34 4.63
CA LEU A 30 12.92 -2.25 3.81
C LEU A 30 13.26 -2.71 2.39
N LEU A 31 12.49 -3.66 1.89
CA LEU A 31 12.55 -4.13 0.50
C LEU A 31 11.20 -3.86 -0.16
N GLU A 32 11.24 -3.27 -1.34
CA GLU A 32 10.07 -3.00 -2.16
C GLU A 32 10.33 -3.45 -3.60
N ALA A 33 9.31 -4.01 -4.22
CA ALA A 33 9.27 -4.25 -5.66
C ALA A 33 7.94 -3.79 -6.22
N ASP A 34 7.96 -3.16 -7.39
CA ASP A 34 6.76 -2.72 -8.07
C ASP A 34 6.79 -3.05 -9.57
N ILE A 35 5.59 -3.19 -10.11
CA ILE A 35 5.34 -3.37 -11.53
C ILE A 35 4.24 -2.39 -11.96
N LYS A 36 4.48 -1.67 -13.06
CA LYS A 36 3.47 -0.86 -13.75
C LYS A 36 3.38 -1.33 -15.18
N TYR A 37 2.16 -1.57 -15.63
CA TYR A 37 1.90 -2.01 -16.97
C TYR A 37 0.76 -1.19 -17.57
N ARG A 38 1.01 -0.61 -18.74
CA ARG A 38 0.00 0.13 -19.52
C ARG A 38 -0.06 -0.43 -20.92
N TRP A 39 -1.23 -0.84 -21.31
CA TRP A 39 -1.50 -1.25 -22.69
C TRP A 39 -2.81 -0.66 -23.18
N ASN A 40 -2.70 0.29 -24.11
CA ASN A 40 -3.84 0.89 -24.81
C ASN A 40 -5.00 1.27 -23.85
N TRP A 41 -5.93 0.36 -23.64
CA TRP A 41 -7.12 0.56 -22.83
C TRP A 41 -6.99 0.02 -21.39
N PHE A 42 -5.86 -0.53 -21.00
CA PHE A 42 -5.68 -1.20 -19.69
C PHE A 42 -4.45 -0.66 -18.95
N ASP A 43 -4.66 -0.29 -17.71
CA ASP A 43 -3.60 0.07 -16.76
C ASP A 43 -3.61 -0.90 -15.58
N MET A 44 -2.43 -1.31 -15.17
CA MET A 44 -2.24 -2.11 -13.95
C MET A 44 -1.00 -1.60 -13.20
N ASN A 45 -1.09 -1.54 -11.89
CA ASN A 45 0.08 -1.46 -11.04
C ASN A 45 -0.03 -2.48 -9.89
N ALA A 46 1.10 -2.98 -9.44
CA ALA A 46 1.17 -3.80 -8.25
C ALA A 46 2.46 -3.48 -7.52
N SER A 47 2.44 -3.54 -6.19
CA SER A 47 3.63 -3.44 -5.37
C SER A 47 3.59 -4.42 -4.22
N ILE A 48 4.77 -4.78 -3.73
CA ILE A 48 4.98 -5.59 -2.54
C ILE A 48 6.07 -4.93 -1.72
N VAL A 49 5.85 -4.85 -0.42
CA VAL A 49 6.80 -4.27 0.53
C VAL A 49 6.97 -5.20 1.72
N ASN A 50 8.20 -5.36 2.16
CA ASN A 50 8.54 -6.03 3.40
C ASN A 50 9.50 -5.17 4.20
N THR A 51 9.19 -4.97 5.48
CA THR A 51 10.06 -4.25 6.41
C THR A 51 10.40 -5.18 7.56
N SER A 52 11.68 -5.28 7.90
CA SER A 52 12.16 -5.96 9.10
C SER A 52 12.93 -5.00 9.98
N VAL A 53 12.74 -5.12 11.28
CA VAL A 53 13.43 -4.32 12.31
C VAL A 53 14.05 -5.28 13.33
N ASP A 54 15.35 -5.13 13.53
CA ASP A 54 16.10 -5.93 14.51
C ASP A 54 15.93 -5.37 15.94
N ASN A 55 16.22 -6.18 16.95
CA ASN A 55 16.24 -5.80 18.37
C ASN A 55 14.95 -5.13 18.87
N THR A 56 13.81 -5.50 18.29
CA THR A 56 12.50 -4.90 18.63
C THR A 56 12.10 -5.13 20.07
N LEU A 57 12.58 -6.20 20.74
CA LEU A 57 12.32 -6.45 22.14
C LEU A 57 12.88 -5.33 23.02
N GLU A 58 14.13 -4.94 22.81
CA GLU A 58 14.79 -3.87 23.57
C GLU A 58 14.20 -2.50 23.23
N LEU A 59 13.92 -2.26 21.94
CA LEU A 59 13.21 -1.05 21.49
C LEU A 59 11.83 -0.92 22.14
N ASN A 60 11.08 -2.01 22.24
CA ASN A 60 9.76 -2.00 22.87
C ASN A 60 9.85 -1.83 24.40
N ARG A 61 10.88 -2.39 25.05
CA ARG A 61 11.14 -2.14 26.47
C ARG A 61 11.48 -0.69 26.75
N PHE A 62 12.37 -0.10 25.93
CA PHE A 62 12.70 1.31 26.00
C PHE A 62 11.45 2.18 25.79
N CYS A 63 10.67 1.89 24.76
CA CYS A 63 9.44 2.60 24.47
C CYS A 63 8.44 2.55 25.63
N ALA A 64 8.27 1.38 26.24
CA ALA A 64 7.40 1.22 27.40
C ALA A 64 7.87 2.06 28.61
N SER A 65 9.18 2.23 28.79
CA SER A 65 9.75 3.09 29.85
C SER A 65 9.48 4.58 29.63
N GLN A 66 9.24 5.01 28.40
CA GLN A 66 8.94 6.37 28.00
C GLN A 66 7.44 6.64 27.77
N ALA A 67 6.57 5.72 28.22
CA ALA A 67 5.12 5.77 28.04
C ALA A 67 4.67 5.85 26.56
N CYS A 68 5.44 5.28 25.62
CA CYS A 68 4.98 5.12 24.25
C CYS A 68 3.82 4.12 24.20
N SER A 69 2.84 4.40 23.37
CA SER A 69 1.74 3.47 23.12
C SER A 69 2.00 2.66 21.84
N GLY A 70 1.85 1.35 21.93
CA GLY A 70 2.04 0.41 20.82
C GLY A 70 3.42 -0.26 20.83
N GLY A 71 3.53 -1.33 20.06
CA GLY A 71 4.77 -2.09 19.89
C GLY A 71 5.37 -1.85 18.51
N ILE A 72 6.69 -1.75 18.43
CA ILE A 72 7.45 -1.76 17.18
C ILE A 72 7.48 -3.20 16.69
N ALA A 73 6.98 -3.44 15.49
CA ALA A 73 6.94 -4.76 14.90
C ALA A 73 8.32 -5.17 14.37
N GLU A 74 8.67 -6.45 14.58
CA GLU A 74 9.86 -7.06 13.97
C GLU A 74 9.71 -7.21 12.46
N ASN A 75 8.48 -7.47 12.00
CA ASN A 75 8.20 -7.62 10.58
C ASN A 75 6.85 -7.00 10.19
N ASN A 76 6.85 -6.27 9.09
CA ASN A 76 5.67 -5.73 8.44
C ASN A 76 5.67 -6.17 6.98
N PHE A 77 4.51 -6.53 6.48
CA PHE A 77 4.35 -7.00 5.11
C PHE A 77 3.10 -6.40 4.49
N GLY A 78 3.21 -5.98 3.24
CA GLY A 78 2.07 -5.48 2.47
C GLY A 78 2.23 -5.70 0.99
N TYR A 79 1.11 -5.80 0.30
CA TYR A 79 1.07 -5.75 -1.15
C TYR A 79 -0.25 -5.14 -1.62
N ASN A 80 -0.20 -4.55 -2.81
CA ASN A 80 -1.39 -4.07 -3.50
C ASN A 80 -1.37 -4.45 -4.97
N VAL A 81 -2.56 -4.52 -5.55
CA VAL A 81 -2.77 -4.65 -6.98
C VAL A 81 -3.91 -3.72 -7.36
N GLN A 82 -3.68 -2.85 -8.33
CA GLN A 82 -4.67 -1.95 -8.88
C GLN A 82 -4.78 -2.17 -10.38
N ALA A 83 -6.00 -2.14 -10.91
CA ALA A 83 -6.27 -2.20 -12.35
C ALA A 83 -7.34 -1.18 -12.74
N GLY A 84 -7.19 -0.60 -13.91
CA GLY A 84 -8.12 0.35 -14.51
C GLY A 84 -8.33 0.08 -16.00
N VAL A 85 -9.50 0.42 -16.50
CA VAL A 85 -9.88 0.22 -17.91
C VAL A 85 -10.33 1.55 -18.50
N HIS A 86 -9.66 2.01 -19.54
CA HIS A 86 -10.01 3.20 -20.30
C HIS A 86 -11.16 2.89 -21.27
N LEU A 87 -12.39 3.15 -20.87
CA LEU A 87 -13.60 2.77 -21.62
C LEU A 87 -13.65 3.35 -23.04
N PRO A 88 -13.28 4.62 -23.28
CA PRO A 88 -13.30 5.16 -24.65
C PRO A 88 -12.37 4.41 -25.59
N GLN A 89 -11.17 4.06 -25.15
CA GLN A 89 -10.21 3.30 -25.95
C GLN A 89 -10.69 1.86 -26.17
N LEU A 90 -11.24 1.21 -25.15
CA LEU A 90 -11.77 -0.16 -25.24
C LEU A 90 -12.95 -0.23 -26.23
N LEU A 91 -13.86 0.75 -26.18
CA LEU A 91 -15.10 0.76 -26.97
C LEU A 91 -14.96 1.50 -28.32
N GLY A 92 -13.77 2.05 -28.60
CA GLY A 92 -13.51 2.80 -29.83
C GLY A 92 -14.29 4.12 -29.94
N TRP A 93 -14.61 4.76 -28.81
CA TRP A 93 -15.32 6.03 -28.77
C TRP A 93 -14.39 7.18 -29.24
N LYS A 94 -14.90 8.02 -30.13
CA LYS A 94 -14.21 9.23 -30.56
C LYS A 94 -14.54 10.40 -29.64
N THR A 95 -13.89 10.45 -28.49
CA THR A 95 -14.07 11.50 -27.47
C THR A 95 -12.72 11.93 -26.90
N SER A 96 -12.65 13.17 -26.41
CA SER A 96 -11.51 13.67 -25.63
C SER A 96 -11.60 13.35 -24.13
N HIS A 97 -12.77 12.90 -23.69
CA HIS A 97 -12.99 12.50 -22.30
C HIS A 97 -12.49 11.09 -22.06
N ASP A 98 -12.08 10.80 -20.82
CA ASP A 98 -11.77 9.44 -20.41
C ASP A 98 -12.62 9.02 -19.21
N ILE A 99 -13.03 7.77 -19.18
CA ILE A 99 -13.80 7.15 -18.08
C ILE A 99 -13.08 5.86 -17.73
N ILE A 100 -12.58 5.81 -16.50
CA ILE A 100 -11.73 4.73 -16.02
C ILE A 100 -12.35 4.08 -14.80
N PRO A 101 -13.23 3.06 -14.95
CA PRO A 101 -13.51 2.16 -13.84
C PRO A 101 -12.22 1.50 -13.37
N HIS A 102 -12.05 1.44 -12.05
CA HIS A 102 -10.86 0.86 -11.45
C HIS A 102 -11.21 0.03 -10.23
N PHE A 103 -10.32 -0.91 -9.95
CA PHE A 103 -10.36 -1.77 -8.78
C PHE A 103 -8.97 -1.78 -8.14
N MET A 104 -8.92 -1.78 -6.81
CA MET A 104 -7.70 -1.99 -6.04
C MET A 104 -7.95 -3.00 -4.94
N PHE A 105 -7.00 -3.90 -4.78
CA PHE A 105 -6.91 -4.80 -3.65
C PHE A 105 -5.60 -4.55 -2.91
N GLU A 106 -5.69 -4.43 -1.58
CA GLU A 106 -4.53 -4.30 -0.72
C GLU A 106 -4.61 -5.32 0.41
N ARG A 107 -3.47 -5.87 0.75
CA ARG A 107 -3.31 -6.61 1.99
C ARG A 107 -2.15 -6.05 2.78
N VAL A 108 -2.43 -5.72 4.04
CA VAL A 108 -1.46 -5.09 4.93
C VAL A 108 -1.42 -5.86 6.24
N ARG A 109 -0.21 -6.18 6.68
CA ARG A 109 0.11 -6.77 7.99
C ARG A 109 1.14 -5.88 8.65
N THR A 110 0.68 -5.00 9.54
CA THR A 110 1.55 -4.01 10.19
C THR A 110 2.29 -4.55 11.39
N GLN A 111 1.94 -5.74 11.87
CA GLN A 111 2.62 -6.45 12.96
C GLN A 111 2.54 -7.94 12.70
N ASP A 112 3.42 -8.49 11.87
CA ASP A 112 3.44 -9.93 11.58
C ASP A 112 4.18 -10.70 12.68
N LYS A 113 5.23 -10.08 13.26
CA LYS A 113 5.95 -10.56 14.44
C LYS A 113 6.25 -9.42 15.39
N LEU A 114 6.28 -9.71 16.69
CA LEU A 114 6.67 -8.78 17.75
C LEU A 114 7.57 -9.50 18.74
N ASN A 115 8.72 -8.89 19.07
CA ASN A 115 9.66 -9.38 20.08
C ASN A 115 10.13 -10.84 19.86
N GLY A 116 10.28 -11.29 18.62
CA GLY A 116 10.68 -12.66 18.29
C GLY A 116 9.57 -13.71 18.48
N GLU A 117 8.42 -13.34 18.98
CA GLU A 117 7.28 -14.22 19.16
C GLU A 117 6.21 -13.97 18.11
N THR A 118 5.59 -15.03 17.62
CA THR A 118 4.34 -14.92 16.87
C THR A 118 3.28 -14.52 17.87
N ALA A 119 2.94 -13.27 17.91
CA ALA A 119 2.06 -12.78 18.94
C ALA A 119 0.63 -13.28 18.78
N PRO A 120 -0.04 -13.51 19.91
CA PRO A 120 -1.24 -14.31 19.97
C PRO A 120 -2.48 -13.68 19.32
N ASP A 121 -2.55 -12.38 19.08
CA ASP A 121 -3.71 -11.77 18.43
C ASP A 121 -3.38 -10.44 17.72
N TYR A 122 -2.80 -10.54 16.52
CA TYR A 122 -2.64 -9.38 15.63
C TYR A 122 -3.65 -9.37 14.47
N SER A 123 -4.73 -10.11 14.59
CA SER A 123 -5.80 -10.12 13.59
C SER A 123 -6.32 -8.72 13.27
N LYS A 124 -6.38 -7.83 14.27
CA LYS A 124 -6.74 -6.40 14.09
C LYS A 124 -5.75 -5.58 13.25
N ASN A 125 -4.50 -6.05 13.12
CA ASN A 125 -3.44 -5.38 12.37
C ASN A 125 -3.21 -6.03 10.99
N ARG A 126 -4.09 -6.93 10.60
CA ARG A 126 -4.11 -7.61 9.31
C ARG A 126 -5.37 -7.23 8.55
N ASN A 127 -5.18 -6.37 7.57
CA ASN A 127 -6.28 -5.78 6.84
C ASN A 127 -6.28 -6.27 5.38
N ALA A 128 -7.45 -6.56 4.86
CA ALA A 128 -7.72 -6.68 3.45
C ALA A 128 -8.63 -5.52 3.01
N VAL A 129 -8.17 -4.74 2.06
CA VAL A 129 -8.85 -3.54 1.59
C VAL A 129 -9.23 -3.73 0.12
N TYR A 130 -10.48 -3.46 -0.19
CA TYR A 130 -11.04 -3.52 -1.54
C TYR A 130 -11.56 -2.14 -1.89
N THR A 131 -11.08 -1.56 -2.98
CA THR A 131 -11.56 -0.27 -3.49
C THR A 131 -12.10 -0.43 -4.89
N PHE A 132 -13.32 0.02 -5.12
CA PHE A 132 -13.97 0.07 -6.42
C PHE A 132 -14.33 1.51 -6.73
N GLY A 133 -14.01 1.98 -7.91
CA GLY A 133 -14.30 3.36 -8.26
C GLY A 133 -14.31 3.63 -9.74
N VAL A 134 -14.59 4.91 -10.05
CA VAL A 134 -14.53 5.46 -11.39
C VAL A 134 -13.78 6.79 -11.32
N ALA A 135 -12.81 6.95 -12.22
CA ALA A 135 -12.22 8.24 -12.51
C ALA A 135 -12.78 8.76 -13.84
N TYR A 136 -13.18 10.03 -13.88
CA TYR A 136 -13.62 10.74 -15.08
C TYR A 136 -12.67 11.89 -15.38
N LEU A 137 -12.09 11.88 -16.56
CA LEU A 137 -11.20 12.92 -17.07
C LEU A 137 -11.92 13.68 -18.17
N PRO A 138 -12.56 14.83 -17.88
CA PRO A 138 -13.17 15.68 -18.90
C PRO A 138 -12.13 16.27 -19.87
N ILE A 139 -10.94 16.51 -19.38
CA ILE A 139 -9.72 16.87 -20.12
C ILE A 139 -8.54 16.15 -19.46
N PRO A 140 -7.40 15.95 -20.14
CA PRO A 140 -6.27 15.20 -19.59
C PRO A 140 -5.72 15.74 -18.26
N GLU A 141 -5.85 17.05 -18.04
CA GLU A 141 -5.33 17.75 -16.87
C GLU A 141 -6.27 17.71 -15.65
N VAL A 142 -7.53 17.29 -15.81
CA VAL A 142 -8.54 17.26 -14.73
C VAL A 142 -9.04 15.86 -14.52
N SER A 143 -9.00 15.38 -13.29
CA SER A 143 -9.58 14.10 -12.87
C SER A 143 -10.60 14.29 -11.74
N LEU A 144 -11.79 13.77 -11.95
CA LEU A 144 -12.84 13.62 -10.94
C LEU A 144 -12.92 12.14 -10.58
N LYS A 145 -12.71 11.80 -9.32
CA LYS A 145 -12.68 10.42 -8.85
C LYS A 145 -13.75 10.20 -7.79
N VAL A 146 -14.44 9.08 -7.88
CA VAL A 146 -15.38 8.58 -6.88
C VAL A 146 -15.04 7.12 -6.64
N ASP A 147 -14.88 6.73 -5.37
CA ASP A 147 -14.66 5.33 -5.02
C ASP A 147 -15.31 4.94 -3.68
N HIS A 148 -15.54 3.65 -3.55
CA HIS A 148 -16.00 2.99 -2.34
C HIS A 148 -14.94 1.99 -1.89
N THR A 149 -14.54 2.11 -0.63
CA THR A 149 -13.51 1.26 0.00
C THR A 149 -14.14 0.43 1.10
N VAL A 150 -13.89 -0.87 1.07
CA VAL A 150 -14.27 -1.83 2.11
C VAL A 150 -13.00 -2.37 2.75
N THR A 151 -12.84 -2.14 4.05
CA THR A 151 -11.73 -2.66 4.85
C THR A 151 -12.23 -3.79 5.73
N ASN A 152 -11.66 -4.98 5.55
CA ASN A 152 -11.92 -6.14 6.40
C ASN A 152 -10.69 -6.43 7.24
N THR A 153 -10.84 -6.46 8.56
CA THR A 153 -9.82 -6.91 9.49
C THR A 153 -9.97 -8.39 9.81
N GLU A 154 -8.87 -9.09 10.10
CA GLU A 154 -8.95 -10.53 10.44
C GLU A 154 -9.68 -10.79 11.76
N ASP A 155 -9.84 -9.78 12.63
CA ASP A 155 -10.67 -9.87 13.85
C ASP A 155 -12.18 -9.77 13.56
N GLY A 156 -12.57 -9.76 12.28
CA GLY A 156 -13.96 -9.79 11.84
C GLY A 156 -14.65 -8.43 11.78
N LYS A 157 -13.91 -7.32 11.95
CA LYS A 157 -14.49 -5.98 11.78
C LYS A 157 -14.43 -5.57 10.32
N THR A 158 -15.46 -4.86 9.89
CA THR A 158 -15.57 -4.28 8.55
C THR A 158 -15.83 -2.78 8.69
N ALA A 159 -15.14 -1.99 7.86
CA ALA A 159 -15.38 -0.56 7.73
C ALA A 159 -15.57 -0.21 6.26
N ASP A 160 -16.58 0.62 5.99
CA ASP A 160 -16.92 1.13 4.67
C ASP A 160 -16.62 2.62 4.59
N GLN A 161 -16.07 3.05 3.47
CA GLN A 161 -15.75 4.46 3.23
C GLN A 161 -16.10 4.83 1.79
N PHE A 162 -16.76 5.97 1.63
CA PHE A 162 -17.01 6.59 0.33
C PHE A 162 -16.09 7.81 0.17
N ASN A 163 -15.38 7.89 -0.96
CA ASN A 163 -14.42 8.94 -1.24
C ASN A 163 -14.77 9.67 -2.53
N MET A 164 -14.53 10.98 -2.54
CA MET A 164 -14.58 11.82 -3.74
C MET A 164 -13.32 12.67 -3.80
N ALA A 165 -12.75 12.83 -4.99
CA ALA A 165 -11.56 13.63 -5.20
C ALA A 165 -11.62 14.39 -6.53
N ILE A 166 -11.01 15.57 -6.54
CA ILE A 166 -10.73 16.35 -7.74
C ILE A 166 -9.22 16.58 -7.78
N ALA A 167 -8.59 16.28 -8.91
CA ALA A 167 -7.18 16.54 -9.14
C ALA A 167 -7.00 17.36 -10.41
N TYR A 168 -6.02 18.26 -10.39
CA TYR A 168 -5.59 19.05 -11.51
C TYR A 168 -4.06 18.93 -11.67
N MET A 169 -3.61 18.66 -12.89
CA MET A 169 -2.19 18.66 -13.26
C MET A 169 -1.89 19.89 -14.14
N TYR A 170 -0.85 20.62 -13.81
CA TYR A 170 -0.37 21.79 -14.57
C TYR A 170 1.06 21.58 -15.06
#